data_46fedfd257c90839e4803e0aa3c109f9
#
_entry.id   46fedfd257c90839e4803e0aa3c109f9
#
_cell.length_a   1.000
_cell.length_b   1.000
_cell.length_c   1.000
_cell.angle_alpha   90.00
_cell.angle_beta   90.00
_cell.angle_gamma   90.00
#
_symmetry.space_group_name_H-M   'P 1'
#
loop_
_entity.id
_entity.type
_entity.pdbx_description
1 polymer ?
#
loop_
_entity_poly.entity_id
_entity_poly.type
_entity_poly.pdbx_seq_one_letter_code
_entity_poly.pdbx_strand_id
1 'polypeptide(L)'
;ASYRDSILQVETNPTNRAIVQADKLLNEGNLQNAREVCLRALGHADSLQHAYLYALLADIAEASNNHDDYLYYLCLAALSDLERGVTEYRALLELAVELSNRGEIFRSYNYLLCSMDDANFCKARLRSFEASNVFPIINRAHKEQLQMRQTITFVIVAFTLLIVLLLL
;
A
#
# COMPACT_ATOMS: atom_id res chain seq x y z
N ALA A 1 -13.95 22.98 18.74
CA ALA A 1 -14.27 21.59 18.39
C ALA A 1 -13.57 21.26 17.06
N SER A 2 -12.96 20.09 16.96
CA SER A 2 -12.36 19.64 15.70
C SER A 2 -13.48 19.23 14.74
N TYR A 3 -13.22 19.24 13.42
CA TYR A 3 -14.15 18.73 12.41
C TYR A 3 -14.65 17.31 12.74
N ARG A 4 -13.76 16.47 13.28
CA ARG A 4 -14.08 15.11 13.76
C ARG A 4 -15.11 15.10 14.88
N ASP A 5 -15.03 16.04 15.84
CA ASP A 5 -16.00 16.15 16.92
C ASP A 5 -17.40 16.47 16.41
N SER A 6 -17.49 17.30 15.36
CA SER A 6 -18.77 17.61 14.73
C SER A 6 -19.37 16.39 14.03
N ILE A 7 -18.56 15.57 13.35
CA ILE A 7 -19.04 14.31 12.74
C ILE A 7 -19.52 13.34 13.83
N LEU A 8 -18.77 13.18 14.92
CA LEU A 8 -19.13 12.28 16.01
C LEU A 8 -20.45 12.64 16.71
N GLN A 9 -20.92 13.90 16.59
CA GLN A 9 -22.21 14.33 17.12
C GLN A 9 -23.39 13.92 16.25
N VAL A 10 -23.20 13.83 14.92
CA VAL A 10 -24.30 13.61 13.96
C VAL A 10 -24.32 12.21 13.33
N GLU A 11 -23.17 11.51 13.31
CA GLU A 11 -23.06 10.17 12.75
C GLU A 11 -23.81 9.15 13.62
N THR A 12 -24.72 8.42 13.03
CA THR A 12 -25.60 7.45 13.72
C THR A 12 -25.11 6.00 13.54
N ASN A 13 -24.39 5.70 12.45
CA ASN A 13 -23.85 4.36 12.23
C ASN A 13 -22.70 4.08 13.21
N PRO A 14 -22.79 3.02 14.02
CA PRO A 14 -21.79 2.76 15.06
C PRO A 14 -20.39 2.46 14.50
N THR A 15 -20.31 1.81 13.34
CA THR A 15 -19.03 1.50 12.68
C THR A 15 -18.39 2.77 12.09
N ASN A 16 -19.18 3.63 11.44
CA ASN A 16 -18.67 4.92 10.95
C ASN A 16 -18.20 5.81 12.12
N ARG A 17 -18.92 5.83 13.23
CA ARG A 17 -18.49 6.53 14.45
C ARG A 17 -17.15 5.98 14.96
N ALA A 18 -16.99 4.66 14.96
CA ALA A 18 -15.73 4.02 15.37
C ALA A 18 -14.56 4.40 14.45
N ILE A 19 -14.78 4.47 13.13
CA ILE A 19 -13.78 4.92 12.15
C ILE A 19 -13.33 6.35 12.48
N VAL A 20 -14.26 7.29 12.66
CA VAL A 20 -13.94 8.69 12.98
C VAL A 20 -13.27 8.81 14.35
N GLN A 21 -13.69 8.01 15.33
CA GLN A 21 -13.07 7.97 16.65
C GLN A 21 -11.64 7.44 16.61
N ALA A 22 -11.39 6.37 15.85
CA ALA A 22 -10.06 5.82 15.69
C ALA A 22 -9.12 6.80 14.98
N ASP A 23 -9.58 7.46 13.91
CA ASP A 23 -8.83 8.51 13.22
C ASP A 23 -8.52 9.70 14.15
N LYS A 24 -9.45 10.10 15.03
CA LYS A 24 -9.19 11.11 16.05
C LYS A 24 -8.09 10.67 17.02
N LEU A 25 -8.20 9.47 17.57
CA LEU A 25 -7.23 8.90 18.52
C LEU A 25 -5.83 8.75 17.89
N LEU A 26 -5.76 8.35 16.62
CA LEU A 26 -4.50 8.30 15.86
C LEU A 26 -3.85 9.68 15.79
N ASN A 27 -4.61 10.72 15.46
CA ASN A 27 -4.11 12.09 15.37
C ASN A 27 -3.72 12.68 16.75
N GLU A 28 -4.30 12.18 17.84
CA GLU A 28 -3.93 12.53 19.21
C GLU A 28 -2.72 11.72 19.72
N GLY A 29 -2.18 10.80 18.91
CA GLY A 29 -1.07 9.92 19.28
C GLY A 29 -1.46 8.77 20.20
N ASN A 30 -2.74 8.53 20.42
CA ASN A 30 -3.25 7.46 21.28
C ASN A 30 -3.42 6.15 20.48
N LEU A 31 -2.29 5.60 20.03
CA LEU A 31 -2.23 4.51 19.05
C LEU A 31 -2.90 3.22 19.55
N GLN A 32 -2.71 2.88 20.83
CA GLN A 32 -3.27 1.67 21.42
C GLN A 32 -4.80 1.69 21.41
N ASN A 33 -5.39 2.79 21.87
CA ASN A 33 -6.84 2.93 21.89
C ASN A 33 -7.41 3.02 20.46
N ALA A 34 -6.72 3.70 19.52
CA ALA A 34 -7.10 3.74 18.11
C ALA A 34 -7.18 2.32 17.53
N ARG A 35 -6.15 1.50 17.76
CA ARG A 35 -6.09 0.10 17.31
C ARG A 35 -7.24 -0.74 17.88
N GLU A 36 -7.52 -0.63 19.17
CA GLU A 36 -8.61 -1.38 19.81
C GLU A 36 -9.98 -1.00 19.26
N VAL A 37 -10.22 0.28 19.00
CA VAL A 37 -11.47 0.75 18.38
C VAL A 37 -11.64 0.15 16.98
N CYS A 38 -10.58 0.18 16.14
CA CYS A 38 -10.61 -0.42 14.80
C CYS A 38 -10.89 -1.92 14.85
N LEU A 39 -10.17 -2.67 15.68
CA LEU A 39 -10.32 -4.13 15.78
C LEU A 39 -11.72 -4.55 16.25
N ARG A 40 -12.31 -3.83 17.18
CA ARG A 40 -13.70 -4.09 17.61
C ARG A 40 -14.72 -3.79 16.52
N ALA A 41 -14.49 -2.71 15.75
CA ALA A 41 -15.38 -2.31 14.67
C ALA A 41 -15.37 -3.29 13.49
N LEU A 42 -14.26 -3.97 13.21
CA LEU A 42 -14.14 -4.96 12.12
C LEU A 42 -15.19 -6.07 12.19
N GLY A 43 -15.57 -6.50 13.39
CA GLY A 43 -16.57 -7.57 13.56
C GLY A 43 -17.98 -7.22 13.10
N HIS A 44 -18.27 -5.95 12.86
CA HIS A 44 -19.60 -5.45 12.48
C HIS A 44 -19.56 -4.59 11.20
N ALA A 45 -18.38 -4.50 10.57
CA ALA A 45 -18.15 -3.66 9.40
C ALA A 45 -18.69 -4.31 8.12
N ASP A 46 -19.21 -3.48 7.21
CA ASP A 46 -19.48 -3.87 5.84
C ASP A 46 -18.19 -3.81 4.99
N SER A 47 -18.24 -4.22 3.71
CA SER A 47 -17.06 -4.27 2.85
C SER A 47 -16.40 -2.91 2.62
N LEU A 48 -17.18 -1.80 2.65
CA LEU A 48 -16.66 -0.43 2.54
C LEU A 48 -15.91 -0.04 3.82
N GLN A 49 -16.53 -0.32 4.94
CA GLN A 49 -15.98 -0.01 6.26
C GLN A 49 -14.73 -0.84 6.54
N HIS A 50 -14.64 -2.09 6.04
CA HIS A 50 -13.41 -2.89 6.12
C HIS A 50 -12.22 -2.20 5.46
N ALA A 51 -12.36 -1.67 4.25
CA ALA A 51 -11.29 -0.97 3.56
C ALA A 51 -10.77 0.23 4.38
N TYR A 52 -11.69 1.05 4.94
CA TYR A 52 -11.31 2.17 5.79
C TYR A 52 -10.66 1.74 7.11
N LEU A 53 -11.16 0.69 7.75
CA LEU A 53 -10.59 0.18 9.00
C LEU A 53 -9.20 -0.42 8.79
N TYR A 54 -8.98 -1.14 7.69
CA TYR A 54 -7.65 -1.66 7.35
C TYR A 54 -6.66 -0.53 7.02
N ALA A 55 -7.09 0.51 6.30
CA ALA A 55 -6.25 1.67 6.06
C ALA A 55 -5.85 2.37 7.37
N LEU A 56 -6.80 2.58 8.30
CA LEU A 56 -6.50 3.15 9.62
C LEU A 56 -5.56 2.25 10.44
N LEU A 57 -5.75 0.93 10.40
CA LEU A 57 -4.85 0.00 11.08
C LEU A 57 -3.44 0.03 10.49
N ALA A 58 -3.31 0.23 9.18
CA ALA A 58 -2.02 0.46 8.54
C ALA A 58 -1.39 1.77 9.04
N ASP A 59 -2.11 2.89 9.03
CA ASP A 59 -1.63 4.18 9.52
C ASP A 59 -1.20 4.09 11.02
N ILE A 60 -1.93 3.35 11.85
CA ILE A 60 -1.59 3.10 13.25
C ILE A 60 -0.31 2.25 13.37
N ALA A 61 -0.16 1.23 12.54
CA ALA A 61 1.02 0.37 12.52
C ALA A 61 2.26 1.16 12.08
N GLU A 62 2.14 2.03 11.07
CA GLU A 62 3.20 2.93 10.63
C GLU A 62 3.61 3.86 11.76
N ALA A 63 2.66 4.54 12.41
CA ALA A 63 2.91 5.43 13.54
C ALA A 63 3.55 4.71 14.75
N SER A 64 3.32 3.40 14.87
CA SER A 64 3.91 2.53 15.90
C SER A 64 5.25 1.93 15.49
N ASN A 65 5.79 2.25 14.29
CA ASN A 65 6.96 1.62 13.68
C ASN A 65 6.86 0.08 13.58
N ASN A 66 5.66 -0.46 13.48
CA ASN A 66 5.43 -1.89 13.27
C ASN A 66 5.26 -2.19 11.78
N HIS A 67 6.40 -2.38 11.11
CA HIS A 67 6.46 -2.55 9.65
C HIS A 67 5.76 -3.81 9.13
N ASP A 68 5.64 -4.86 9.94
CA ASP A 68 4.97 -6.11 9.51
C ASP A 68 3.45 -5.95 9.57
N ASP A 69 2.91 -5.38 10.65
CA ASP A 69 1.49 -5.03 10.73
C ASP A 69 1.12 -3.98 9.66
N TYR A 70 2.00 -3.00 9.40
CA TYR A 70 1.80 -2.01 8.34
C TYR A 70 1.60 -2.68 6.98
N LEU A 71 2.55 -3.53 6.56
CA LEU A 71 2.43 -4.26 5.30
C LEU A 71 1.18 -5.14 5.25
N TYR A 72 0.89 -5.85 6.35
CA TYR A 72 -0.27 -6.73 6.45
C TYR A 72 -1.59 -5.96 6.22
N TYR A 73 -1.78 -4.85 6.93
CA TYR A 73 -3.01 -4.07 6.81
C TYR A 73 -3.09 -3.29 5.48
N LEU A 74 -1.97 -2.85 4.91
CA LEU A 74 -1.96 -2.29 3.55
C LEU A 74 -2.42 -3.32 2.51
N CYS A 75 -1.97 -4.57 2.63
CA CYS A 75 -2.42 -5.64 1.73
C CYS A 75 -3.93 -5.87 1.85
N LEU A 76 -4.48 -5.89 3.08
CA LEU A 76 -5.91 -6.07 3.30
C LEU A 76 -6.73 -4.87 2.77
N ALA A 77 -6.25 -3.65 2.98
CA ALA A 77 -6.90 -2.45 2.44
C ALA A 77 -6.91 -2.47 0.90
N ALA A 78 -5.76 -2.73 0.27
CA ALA A 78 -5.65 -2.81 -1.19
C ALA A 78 -6.54 -3.93 -1.77
N LEU A 79 -6.59 -5.10 -1.12
CA LEU A 79 -7.47 -6.20 -1.54
C LEU A 79 -8.95 -5.81 -1.44
N SER A 80 -9.36 -5.18 -0.34
CA SER A 80 -10.73 -4.73 -0.14
C SER A 80 -11.15 -3.69 -1.19
N ASP A 81 -10.26 -2.80 -1.58
CA ASP A 81 -10.49 -1.82 -2.64
C ASP A 81 -10.66 -2.52 -4.00
N LEU A 82 -9.78 -3.45 -4.34
CA LEU A 82 -9.82 -4.23 -5.58
C LEU A 82 -11.14 -5.03 -5.72
N GLU A 83 -11.54 -5.75 -4.67
CA GLU A 83 -12.78 -6.55 -4.65
C GLU A 83 -14.03 -5.69 -4.90
N ARG A 84 -13.97 -4.43 -4.52
CA ARG A 84 -15.08 -3.49 -4.68
C ARG A 84 -15.03 -2.69 -5.97
N GLY A 85 -13.98 -2.85 -6.78
CA GLY A 85 -13.78 -2.04 -7.98
C GLY A 85 -13.60 -0.55 -7.69
N VAL A 86 -13.10 -0.21 -6.50
CA VAL A 86 -12.75 1.19 -6.16
C VAL A 86 -11.42 1.51 -6.82
N THR A 87 -11.37 2.56 -7.60
CA THR A 87 -10.22 2.90 -8.45
C THR A 87 -9.40 4.11 -7.94
N GLU A 88 -9.71 4.63 -6.76
CA GLU A 88 -8.95 5.70 -6.09
C GLU A 88 -8.00 5.13 -5.00
N TYR A 89 -7.21 4.14 -5.36
CA TYR A 89 -6.39 3.35 -4.43
C TYR A 89 -5.21 4.13 -3.83
N ARG A 90 -5.37 4.60 -2.59
CA ARG A 90 -4.24 5.02 -1.76
C ARG A 90 -3.43 3.79 -1.33
N ALA A 91 -4.09 2.74 -0.87
CA ALA A 91 -3.46 1.55 -0.33
C ALA A 91 -2.54 0.84 -1.35
N LEU A 92 -2.93 0.75 -2.62
CA LEU A 92 -2.12 0.10 -3.65
C LEU A 92 -0.84 0.91 -3.95
N LEU A 93 -0.90 2.25 -3.96
CA LEU A 93 0.27 3.10 -4.15
C LEU A 93 1.24 2.98 -2.97
N GLU A 94 0.73 3.04 -1.74
CA GLU A 94 1.54 2.89 -0.52
C GLU A 94 2.16 1.50 -0.43
N LEU A 95 1.42 0.46 -0.81
CA LEU A 95 1.93 -0.90 -0.91
C LEU A 95 3.08 -1.00 -1.93
N ALA A 96 2.97 -0.30 -3.07
CA ALA A 96 4.06 -0.25 -4.04
C ALA A 96 5.33 0.40 -3.46
N VAL A 97 5.18 1.48 -2.70
CA VAL A 97 6.29 2.16 -2.03
C VAL A 97 6.93 1.24 -0.98
N GLU A 98 6.13 0.64 -0.11
CA GLU A 98 6.63 -0.26 0.94
C GLU A 98 7.37 -1.48 0.37
N LEU A 99 6.84 -2.08 -0.70
CA LEU A 99 7.51 -3.18 -1.40
C LEU A 99 8.84 -2.74 -2.04
N SER A 100 8.92 -1.50 -2.55
CA SER A 100 10.18 -0.94 -3.04
C SER A 100 11.22 -0.82 -1.92
N ASN A 101 10.82 -0.33 -0.76
CA ASN A 101 11.68 -0.21 0.41
C ASN A 101 12.20 -1.57 0.90
N ARG A 102 11.42 -2.62 0.72
CA ARG A 102 11.79 -4.01 1.05
C ARG A 102 12.60 -4.72 -0.04
N GLY A 103 12.88 -4.05 -1.16
CA GLY A 103 13.62 -4.62 -2.29
C GLY A 103 12.78 -5.51 -3.23
N GLU A 104 11.48 -5.59 -3.04
CA GLU A 104 10.52 -6.34 -3.88
C GLU A 104 10.16 -5.53 -5.16
N ILE A 105 11.20 -5.10 -5.88
CA ILE A 105 11.10 -4.08 -6.94
C ILE A 105 10.14 -4.47 -8.06
N PHE A 106 10.12 -5.75 -8.45
CA PHE A 106 9.23 -6.20 -9.53
C PHE A 106 7.74 -6.07 -9.15
N ARG A 107 7.38 -6.46 -7.94
CA ARG A 107 6.01 -6.34 -7.42
C ARG A 107 5.63 -4.88 -7.23
N SER A 108 6.53 -4.10 -6.63
CA SER A 108 6.40 -2.66 -6.45
C SER A 108 6.08 -1.95 -7.77
N TYR A 109 6.86 -2.23 -8.82
CA TYR A 109 6.68 -1.61 -10.13
C TYR A 109 5.31 -1.94 -10.74
N ASN A 110 4.89 -3.21 -10.68
CA ASN A 110 3.58 -3.61 -11.20
C ASN A 110 2.43 -2.94 -10.45
N TYR A 111 2.47 -2.88 -9.12
CA TYR A 111 1.42 -2.24 -8.33
C TYR A 111 1.38 -0.72 -8.55
N LEU A 112 2.55 -0.09 -8.73
CA LEU A 112 2.61 1.31 -9.10
C LEU A 112 1.95 1.59 -10.45
N LEU A 113 2.22 0.76 -11.48
CA LEU A 113 1.58 0.90 -12.78
C LEU A 113 0.06 0.75 -12.68
N CYS A 114 -0.43 -0.27 -11.96
CA CYS A 114 -1.87 -0.44 -11.74
C CYS A 114 -2.48 0.81 -11.07
N SER A 115 -1.85 1.32 -10.01
CA SER A 115 -2.30 2.52 -9.32
C SER A 115 -2.33 3.76 -10.23
N MET A 116 -1.34 3.90 -11.13
CA MET A 116 -1.30 5.00 -12.12
C MET A 116 -2.41 4.87 -13.17
N ASP A 117 -2.64 3.68 -13.68
CA ASP A 117 -3.68 3.41 -14.68
C ASP A 117 -5.07 3.70 -14.09
N ASP A 118 -5.32 3.26 -12.86
CA ASP A 118 -6.57 3.51 -12.14
C ASP A 118 -6.76 5.01 -11.85
N ALA A 119 -5.73 5.69 -11.37
CA ALA A 119 -5.79 7.13 -11.12
C ALA A 119 -6.07 7.94 -12.40
N ASN A 120 -5.49 7.52 -13.53
CA ASN A 120 -5.75 8.14 -14.83
C ASN A 120 -7.18 7.86 -15.32
N PHE A 121 -7.65 6.63 -15.19
CA PHE A 121 -9.02 6.24 -15.57
C PHE A 121 -10.07 7.07 -14.80
N CYS A 122 -9.90 7.20 -13.49
CA CYS A 122 -10.80 7.96 -12.63
C CYS A 122 -10.59 9.48 -12.66
N LYS A 123 -9.57 9.95 -13.39
CA LYS A 123 -9.14 11.36 -13.37
C LYS A 123 -8.82 11.87 -11.95
N ALA A 124 -8.29 11.00 -11.10
CA ALA A 124 -7.93 11.28 -9.71
C ALA A 124 -6.62 12.08 -9.67
N ARG A 125 -6.71 13.40 -9.84
CA ARG A 125 -5.54 14.30 -9.98
C ARG A 125 -4.53 14.16 -8.84
N LEU A 126 -5.00 14.05 -7.60
CA LEU A 126 -4.13 13.91 -6.43
C LEU A 126 -3.33 12.60 -6.51
N ARG A 127 -3.98 11.48 -6.81
CA ARG A 127 -3.33 10.17 -6.94
C ARG A 127 -2.37 10.10 -8.11
N SER A 128 -2.74 10.69 -9.26
CA SER A 128 -1.84 10.79 -10.41
C SER A 128 -0.59 11.61 -10.07
N PHE A 129 -0.72 12.67 -9.28
CA PHE A 129 0.41 13.47 -8.82
C PHE A 129 1.30 12.68 -7.84
N GLU A 130 0.72 12.04 -6.82
CA GLU A 130 1.46 11.22 -5.86
C GLU A 130 2.22 10.08 -6.55
N ALA A 131 1.56 9.34 -7.43
CA ALA A 131 2.18 8.26 -8.20
C ALA A 131 3.30 8.76 -9.12
N SER A 132 3.13 9.93 -9.77
CA SER A 132 4.16 10.50 -10.63
C SER A 132 5.41 10.95 -9.87
N ASN A 133 5.31 11.29 -8.60
CA ASN A 133 6.47 11.60 -7.76
C ASN A 133 7.28 10.35 -7.40
N VAL A 134 6.61 9.22 -7.23
CA VAL A 134 7.24 7.93 -6.86
C VAL A 134 7.75 7.16 -8.08
N PHE A 135 7.08 7.31 -9.23
CA PHE A 135 7.39 6.59 -10.46
C PHE A 135 8.87 6.64 -10.88
N PRO A 136 9.56 7.78 -10.92
CA PRO A 136 10.96 7.81 -11.36
C PRO A 136 11.88 6.94 -10.49
N ILE A 137 11.62 6.87 -9.20
CA ILE A 137 12.44 6.13 -8.22
C ILE A 137 12.27 4.63 -8.46
N ILE A 138 11.03 4.14 -8.45
CA ILE A 138 10.73 2.71 -8.61
C ILE A 138 11.09 2.23 -10.03
N ASN A 139 10.80 3.04 -11.06
CA ASN A 139 11.15 2.71 -12.45
C ASN A 139 12.65 2.60 -12.65
N ARG A 140 13.44 3.47 -12.01
CA ARG A 140 14.90 3.38 -12.06
C ARG A 140 15.40 2.09 -11.41
N ALA A 141 14.95 1.78 -10.20
CA ALA A 141 15.30 0.55 -9.49
C ALA A 141 14.91 -0.70 -10.31
N HIS A 142 13.73 -0.68 -10.94
CA HIS A 142 13.27 -1.76 -11.82
C HIS A 142 14.18 -1.95 -13.03
N LYS A 143 14.57 -0.86 -13.72
CA LYS A 143 15.50 -0.91 -14.84
C LYS A 143 16.88 -1.44 -14.43
N GLU A 144 17.41 -0.98 -13.31
CA GLU A 144 18.69 -1.46 -12.77
C GLU A 144 18.63 -2.97 -12.46
N GLN A 145 17.54 -3.45 -11.87
CA GLN A 145 17.35 -4.87 -11.60
C GLN A 145 17.26 -5.71 -12.89
N LEU A 146 16.57 -5.20 -13.93
CA LEU A 146 16.50 -5.87 -15.23
C LEU A 146 17.89 -5.96 -15.89
N GLN A 147 18.66 -4.86 -15.88
CA GLN A 147 20.03 -4.85 -16.43
C GLN A 147 20.92 -5.84 -15.70
N MET A 148 20.83 -5.87 -14.38
CA MET A 148 21.61 -6.82 -13.57
C MET A 148 21.24 -8.27 -13.92
N ARG A 149 19.97 -8.61 -14.05
CA ARG A 149 19.52 -9.94 -14.47
C ARG A 149 20.04 -10.31 -15.84
N GLN A 150 19.98 -9.39 -16.81
CA GLN A 150 20.51 -9.61 -18.17
C GLN A 150 22.01 -9.86 -18.15
N THR A 151 22.78 -9.07 -17.37
CA THR A 151 24.22 -9.24 -17.23
C THR A 151 24.56 -10.61 -16.62
N ILE A 152 23.88 -10.99 -15.54
CA ILE A 152 24.07 -12.30 -14.90
C ILE A 152 23.78 -13.44 -15.88
N THR A 153 22.65 -13.35 -16.61
CA THR A 153 22.29 -14.36 -17.62
C THR A 153 23.35 -14.47 -18.71
N PHE A 154 23.84 -13.32 -19.19
CA PHE A 154 24.92 -13.29 -20.19
C PHE A 154 26.21 -13.95 -19.69
N VAL A 155 26.63 -13.66 -18.46
CA VAL A 155 27.81 -14.26 -17.83
C VAL A 155 27.64 -15.77 -17.67
N ILE A 156 26.47 -16.25 -17.25
CA ILE A 156 26.19 -17.67 -17.10
C ILE A 156 26.30 -18.38 -18.48
N VAL A 157 25.68 -17.80 -19.54
CA VAL A 157 25.73 -18.36 -20.88
C VAL A 157 27.16 -18.39 -21.42
N ALA A 158 27.92 -17.31 -21.26
CA ALA A 158 29.32 -17.25 -21.69
C ALA A 158 30.18 -18.31 -20.96
N PHE A 159 29.96 -18.48 -19.65
CA PHE A 159 30.68 -19.46 -18.86
C PHE A 159 30.33 -20.91 -19.25
N THR A 160 29.07 -21.20 -19.51
CA THR A 160 28.66 -22.52 -20.00
C THR A 160 29.22 -22.85 -21.38
N LEU A 161 29.25 -21.88 -22.30
CA LEU A 161 29.86 -22.05 -23.61
C LEU A 161 31.39 -22.32 -23.51
N LEU A 162 32.07 -21.63 -22.59
CA LEU A 162 33.50 -21.85 -22.34
C LEU A 162 33.74 -23.28 -21.84
N ILE A 163 32.93 -23.76 -20.90
CA ILE A 163 33.07 -25.15 -20.38
C ILE A 163 32.84 -26.17 -21.52
N VAL A 164 31.82 -25.98 -22.35
CA VAL A 164 31.58 -26.89 -23.48
C VAL A 164 32.77 -26.90 -24.44
N LEU A 165 33.34 -25.75 -24.72
CA LEU A 165 34.52 -25.63 -25.60
C LEU A 165 35.79 -26.31 -25.04
N LEU A 166 35.93 -26.32 -23.72
CA LEU A 166 37.04 -27.00 -23.04
C LEU A 166 36.90 -28.53 -22.95
N LEU A 167 35.65 -29.02 -23.09
CA LEU A 167 35.32 -30.46 -23.05
C LEU A 167 35.29 -31.13 -24.44
N LEU A 168 35.32 -30.33 -25.51
CA LEU A 168 35.45 -30.77 -26.89
C LEU A 168 36.92 -30.84 -27.32
#